data_13ca0fc99ff0c5b642ab5fc764aee995
#
_entry.id   13ca0fc99ff0c5b642ab5fc764aee995
#
_cell.length_a   1.000
_cell.length_b   1.000
_cell.length_c   1.000
_cell.angle_alpha   90.00
_cell.angle_beta   90.00
_cell.angle_gamma   90.00
#
_symmetry.space_group_name_H-M   'P 1'
#
loop_
_entity.id
_entity.type
_entity.pdbx_description
1 polymer ?
#
loop_
_entity_poly.entity_id
_entity_poly.type
_entity_poly.pdbx_seq_one_letter_code
_entity_poly.pdbx_strand_id
1 'polypeptide(L)'
;MKYNYKITVIMPALNEEKNIVKAVENVIESFGMVGISGEIIVMNDGSTDGTGNTVEGLIKKHSFIRLISHDKPEGIGGSFWEGIKKSQGEVVTMVPGDGENDAFEILRYLPLMEQVDVVIPFVYNANVRSLKRRLLSKLYKGIINLSFGMLLNYMNGTVMYRKCVLDNIDLKARGFFYQTELLIKCLKNGYMYAEVPYILKKRGTGGSKATTLKSLLGVMRGYLTVMASVYLGKKVNGRISPDSVTALKMKELRDC
;
A
#
# COMPACT_ATOMS: atom_id res chain seq x y z
N MET A 1 19.52 -15.61 -5.44
CA MET A 1 18.69 -14.71 -4.61
C MET A 1 17.22 -14.99 -4.94
N LYS A 2 16.32 -14.94 -3.94
CA LYS A 2 14.88 -15.22 -4.11
C LYS A 2 14.15 -14.10 -4.86
N TYR A 3 14.67 -12.88 -4.81
CA TYR A 3 14.07 -11.66 -5.36
C TYR A 3 15.02 -10.93 -6.31
N ASN A 4 14.49 -10.35 -7.39
CA ASN A 4 15.29 -9.62 -8.39
C ASN A 4 15.54 -8.17 -7.97
N TYR A 5 14.66 -7.60 -7.14
CA TYR A 5 14.73 -6.23 -6.66
C TYR A 5 14.56 -6.16 -5.14
N LYS A 6 15.10 -5.11 -4.52
CA LYS A 6 14.86 -4.84 -3.09
C LYS A 6 13.41 -4.44 -2.84
N ILE A 7 12.80 -3.67 -3.74
CA ILE A 7 11.42 -3.21 -3.61
C ILE A 7 10.68 -3.21 -4.95
N THR A 8 9.37 -3.48 -4.89
CA THR A 8 8.40 -3.20 -5.96
C THR A 8 7.50 -2.06 -5.53
N VAL A 9 7.44 -1.01 -6.35
CA VAL A 9 6.44 0.06 -6.24
C VAL A 9 5.30 -0.25 -7.19
N ILE A 10 4.14 -0.58 -6.66
CA ILE A 10 2.90 -0.74 -7.43
C ILE A 10 2.26 0.64 -7.57
N MET A 11 1.97 1.05 -8.79
CA MET A 11 1.46 2.38 -9.13
C MET A 11 0.09 2.28 -9.83
N PRO A 12 -1.03 2.25 -9.11
CA PRO A 12 -2.34 2.31 -9.73
C PRO A 12 -2.57 3.65 -10.42
N ALA A 13 -3.07 3.60 -11.66
CA ALA A 13 -3.38 4.78 -12.47
C ALA A 13 -4.72 4.59 -13.20
N LEU A 14 -5.59 5.61 -13.13
CA LEU A 14 -6.87 5.66 -13.86
C LEU A 14 -7.10 7.07 -14.37
N ASN A 15 -6.85 7.28 -15.67
CA ASN A 15 -6.91 8.58 -16.34
C ASN A 15 -5.93 9.59 -15.71
N GLU A 16 -4.64 9.22 -15.69
CA GLU A 16 -3.55 9.99 -15.11
C GLU A 16 -2.49 10.42 -16.16
N GLU A 17 -2.86 10.52 -17.43
CA GLU A 17 -1.96 10.91 -18.53
C GLU A 17 -1.09 12.13 -18.19
N LYS A 18 -1.68 13.13 -17.51
CA LYS A 18 -0.99 14.38 -17.15
C LYS A 18 -0.05 14.26 -15.96
N ASN A 19 -0.23 13.24 -15.11
CA ASN A 19 0.45 13.10 -13.84
C ASN A 19 1.44 11.94 -13.80
N ILE A 20 1.20 10.89 -14.61
CA ILE A 20 1.90 9.62 -14.51
C ILE A 20 3.42 9.74 -14.71
N VAL A 21 3.87 10.59 -15.63
CA VAL A 21 5.31 10.81 -15.86
C VAL A 21 5.97 11.32 -14.58
N LYS A 22 5.42 12.39 -14.01
CA LYS A 22 5.93 13.00 -12.78
C LYS A 22 5.91 12.01 -11.60
N ALA A 23 4.88 11.17 -11.50
CA ALA A 23 4.78 10.17 -10.43
C ALA A 23 5.87 9.10 -10.59
N VAL A 24 6.10 8.61 -11.80
CA VAL A 24 7.16 7.63 -12.10
C VAL A 24 8.54 8.21 -11.84
N GLU A 25 8.83 9.43 -12.35
CA GLU A 25 10.10 10.11 -12.14
C GLU A 25 10.40 10.33 -10.65
N ASN A 26 9.42 10.73 -9.85
CA ASN A 26 9.58 10.86 -8.40
C ASN A 26 9.99 9.53 -7.72
N VAL A 27 9.45 8.39 -8.17
CA VAL A 27 9.87 7.08 -7.66
C VAL A 27 11.29 6.76 -8.09
N ILE A 28 11.66 7.02 -9.36
CA ILE A 28 13.02 6.78 -9.88
C ILE A 28 14.05 7.61 -9.10
N GLU A 29 13.79 8.91 -8.93
CA GLU A 29 14.64 9.80 -8.13
C GLU A 29 14.78 9.29 -6.69
N SER A 30 13.68 8.84 -6.10
CA SER A 30 13.67 8.29 -4.74
C SER A 30 14.51 7.01 -4.63
N PHE A 31 14.50 6.13 -5.65
CA PHE A 31 15.40 4.96 -5.69
C PHE A 31 16.87 5.40 -5.68
N GLY A 32 17.22 6.42 -6.47
CA GLY A 32 18.57 6.98 -6.49
C GLY A 32 18.98 7.59 -5.14
N MET A 33 18.09 8.36 -4.50
CA MET A 33 18.37 9.01 -3.21
C MET A 33 18.59 8.00 -2.08
N VAL A 34 17.85 6.87 -2.10
CA VAL A 34 17.97 5.81 -1.08
C VAL A 34 19.05 4.79 -1.44
N GLY A 35 19.56 4.80 -2.68
CA GLY A 35 20.60 3.87 -3.14
C GLY A 35 20.11 2.43 -3.28
N ILE A 36 18.87 2.23 -3.77
CA ILE A 36 18.24 0.90 -3.87
C ILE A 36 17.91 0.51 -5.30
N SER A 37 17.93 -0.80 -5.56
CA SER A 37 17.35 -1.35 -6.78
C SER A 37 15.87 -1.64 -6.58
N GLY A 38 15.01 -1.08 -7.43
CA GLY A 38 13.57 -1.28 -7.38
C GLY A 38 12.96 -1.46 -8.75
N GLU A 39 11.77 -2.05 -8.82
CA GLU A 39 10.92 -2.06 -9.99
C GLU A 39 9.66 -1.21 -9.76
N ILE A 40 9.09 -0.71 -10.85
CA ILE A 40 7.81 0.00 -10.85
C ILE A 40 6.83 -0.81 -11.69
N ILE A 41 5.70 -1.19 -11.12
CA ILE A 41 4.60 -1.81 -11.86
C ILE A 41 3.46 -0.79 -11.93
N VAL A 42 3.27 -0.19 -13.11
CA VAL A 42 2.13 0.68 -13.35
C VAL A 42 0.92 -0.19 -13.67
N MET A 43 -0.12 -0.06 -12.85
CA MET A 43 -1.41 -0.73 -13.02
C MET A 43 -2.37 0.25 -13.68
N ASN A 44 -2.52 0.16 -15.00
CA ASN A 44 -3.46 0.97 -15.77
C ASN A 44 -4.87 0.38 -15.62
N ASP A 45 -5.64 0.92 -14.69
CA ASP A 45 -6.92 0.36 -14.24
C ASP A 45 -8.10 0.75 -15.18
N GLY A 46 -7.97 0.43 -16.46
CA GLY A 46 -9.00 0.71 -17.47
C GLY A 46 -9.08 2.19 -17.85
N SER A 47 -7.93 2.88 -17.99
CA SER A 47 -7.90 4.27 -18.48
C SER A 47 -8.42 4.40 -19.90
N THR A 48 -9.11 5.51 -20.17
CA THR A 48 -9.65 5.89 -21.48
C THR A 48 -8.88 7.04 -22.14
N ASP A 49 -7.88 7.60 -21.45
CA ASP A 49 -6.96 8.62 -21.95
C ASP A 49 -5.61 8.02 -22.39
N GLY A 50 -4.62 8.85 -22.65
CA GLY A 50 -3.28 8.45 -23.08
C GLY A 50 -2.37 7.86 -21.98
N THR A 51 -2.90 7.50 -20.78
CA THR A 51 -2.09 6.98 -19.67
C THR A 51 -1.23 5.78 -20.08
N GLY A 52 -1.83 4.77 -20.74
CA GLY A 52 -1.11 3.56 -21.19
C GLY A 52 0.03 3.88 -22.13
N ASN A 53 -0.25 4.65 -23.19
CA ASN A 53 0.75 5.05 -24.22
C ASN A 53 1.91 5.84 -23.59
N THR A 54 1.61 6.70 -22.63
CA THR A 54 2.62 7.48 -21.89
C THR A 54 3.56 6.56 -21.11
N VAL A 55 3.03 5.54 -20.44
CA VAL A 55 3.83 4.56 -19.68
C VAL A 55 4.67 3.69 -20.63
N GLU A 56 4.15 3.29 -21.79
CA GLU A 56 4.94 2.56 -22.80
C GLU A 56 6.17 3.36 -23.25
N GLY A 57 6.03 4.69 -23.35
CA GLY A 57 7.15 5.58 -23.61
C GLY A 57 8.23 5.56 -22.52
N LEU A 58 7.83 5.40 -21.24
CA LEU A 58 8.75 5.28 -20.10
C LEU A 58 9.44 3.92 -20.06
N ILE A 59 8.74 2.83 -20.40
CA ILE A 59 9.31 1.47 -20.47
C ILE A 59 10.46 1.41 -21.46
N LYS A 60 10.38 2.10 -22.60
CA LYS A 60 11.47 2.16 -23.59
C LYS A 60 12.76 2.78 -23.02
N LYS A 61 12.65 3.61 -22.00
CA LYS A 61 13.78 4.28 -21.34
C LYS A 61 14.29 3.53 -20.11
N HIS A 62 13.41 2.76 -19.43
CA HIS A 62 13.69 2.15 -18.13
C HIS A 62 13.17 0.71 -18.09
N SER A 63 14.06 -0.28 -18.18
CA SER A 63 13.73 -1.71 -18.22
C SER A 63 13.11 -2.26 -16.94
N PHE A 64 13.22 -1.55 -15.81
CA PHE A 64 12.62 -1.90 -14.53
C PHE A 64 11.19 -1.37 -14.35
N ILE A 65 10.62 -0.71 -15.37
CA ILE A 65 9.22 -0.30 -15.39
C ILE A 65 8.41 -1.33 -16.19
N ARG A 66 7.27 -1.69 -15.66
CA ARG A 66 6.32 -2.62 -16.29
C ARG A 66 4.93 -2.02 -16.29
N LEU A 67 4.15 -2.30 -17.34
CA LEU A 67 2.75 -1.92 -17.48
C LEU A 67 1.87 -3.16 -17.40
N ILE A 68 0.81 -3.09 -16.61
CA ILE A 68 -0.27 -4.06 -16.59
C ILE A 68 -1.56 -3.27 -16.80
N SER A 69 -2.34 -3.64 -17.80
CA SER A 69 -3.57 -2.93 -18.15
C SER A 69 -4.79 -3.81 -17.94
N HIS A 70 -5.84 -3.24 -17.38
CA HIS A 70 -7.16 -3.83 -17.26
C HIS A 70 -8.10 -3.28 -18.34
N ASP A 71 -8.97 -4.12 -18.88
CA ASP A 71 -10.01 -3.68 -19.82
C ASP A 71 -11.08 -2.81 -19.15
N LYS A 72 -11.28 -3.03 -17.85
CA LYS A 72 -12.26 -2.30 -17.01
C LYS A 72 -11.67 -2.03 -15.63
N PRO A 73 -12.08 -0.92 -14.97
CA PRO A 73 -11.61 -0.60 -13.64
C PRO A 73 -11.94 -1.70 -12.61
N GLU A 74 -10.91 -2.30 -12.03
CA GLU A 74 -11.02 -3.27 -10.94
C GLU A 74 -10.95 -2.61 -9.55
N GLY A 75 -10.56 -1.36 -9.51
CA GLY A 75 -10.38 -0.56 -8.32
C GLY A 75 -9.00 -0.70 -7.69
N ILE A 76 -8.63 0.28 -6.86
CA ILE A 76 -7.28 0.43 -6.28
C ILE A 76 -6.80 -0.82 -5.52
N GLY A 77 -7.68 -1.51 -4.82
CA GLY A 77 -7.35 -2.74 -4.10
C GLY A 77 -7.14 -3.92 -5.04
N GLY A 78 -7.92 -4.02 -6.13
CA GLY A 78 -7.75 -5.03 -7.18
C GLY A 78 -6.41 -4.88 -7.88
N SER A 79 -6.12 -3.66 -8.34
CA SER A 79 -4.84 -3.31 -8.98
C SER A 79 -3.65 -3.60 -8.06
N PHE A 80 -3.74 -3.22 -6.78
CA PHE A 80 -2.68 -3.52 -5.81
C PHE A 80 -2.46 -5.01 -5.63
N TRP A 81 -3.54 -5.79 -5.48
CA TRP A 81 -3.47 -7.23 -5.28
C TRP A 81 -2.88 -7.97 -6.47
N GLU A 82 -3.25 -7.58 -7.70
CA GLU A 82 -2.63 -8.14 -8.89
C GLU A 82 -1.16 -7.75 -9.00
N GLY A 83 -0.84 -6.48 -8.73
CA GLY A 83 0.54 -6.00 -8.68
C GLY A 83 1.41 -6.81 -7.72
N ILE A 84 0.91 -7.17 -6.53
CA ILE A 84 1.62 -8.05 -5.57
C ILE A 84 1.97 -9.39 -6.22
N LYS A 85 1.01 -10.04 -6.90
CA LYS A 85 1.23 -11.34 -7.56
C LYS A 85 2.29 -11.28 -8.66
N LYS A 86 2.44 -10.14 -9.30
CA LYS A 86 3.40 -9.90 -10.39
C LYS A 86 4.73 -9.30 -9.89
N SER A 87 4.81 -8.87 -8.63
CA SER A 87 5.98 -8.22 -8.05
C SER A 87 7.17 -9.17 -7.93
N GLN A 88 8.38 -8.64 -8.16
CA GLN A 88 9.64 -9.34 -8.06
C GLN A 88 10.54 -8.79 -6.93
N GLY A 89 10.07 -7.79 -6.21
CA GLY A 89 10.76 -7.20 -5.07
C GLY A 89 10.55 -7.96 -3.76
N GLU A 90 11.53 -7.89 -2.87
CA GLU A 90 11.45 -8.42 -1.51
C GLU A 90 10.39 -7.68 -0.68
N VAL A 91 10.31 -6.37 -0.88
CA VAL A 91 9.34 -5.47 -0.26
C VAL A 91 8.37 -4.96 -1.33
N VAL A 92 7.14 -4.72 -0.95
CA VAL A 92 6.11 -4.15 -1.83
C VAL A 92 5.49 -2.94 -1.16
N THR A 93 5.32 -1.87 -1.92
CA THR A 93 4.57 -0.68 -1.51
C THR A 93 3.70 -0.19 -2.66
N MET A 94 2.76 0.71 -2.34
CA MET A 94 1.92 1.35 -3.35
C MET A 94 2.15 2.87 -3.33
N VAL A 95 2.43 3.44 -4.49
CA VAL A 95 2.45 4.89 -4.72
C VAL A 95 1.52 5.18 -5.90
N PRO A 96 0.37 5.87 -5.69
CA PRO A 96 -0.55 6.19 -6.77
C PRO A 96 0.07 7.06 -7.86
N GLY A 97 -0.37 6.84 -9.12
CA GLY A 97 0.11 7.56 -10.29
C GLY A 97 -0.44 8.99 -10.44
N ASP A 98 -1.17 9.50 -9.45
CA ASP A 98 -1.73 10.86 -9.43
C ASP A 98 -0.72 11.98 -9.10
N GLY A 99 0.52 11.61 -8.77
CA GLY A 99 1.61 12.55 -8.44
C GLY A 99 1.43 13.30 -7.12
N GLU A 100 0.48 12.92 -6.27
CA GLU A 100 0.25 13.59 -4.98
C GLU A 100 1.18 13.11 -3.86
N ASN A 101 1.73 11.89 -4.00
CA ASN A 101 2.59 11.27 -3.00
C ASN A 101 4.07 11.46 -3.37
N ASP A 102 4.88 11.79 -2.36
CA ASP A 102 6.32 11.76 -2.48
C ASP A 102 6.83 10.37 -2.07
N ALA A 103 7.38 9.63 -3.02
CA ALA A 103 7.86 8.28 -2.78
C ALA A 103 9.03 8.26 -1.78
N PHE A 104 9.88 9.29 -1.76
CA PHE A 104 10.98 9.40 -0.82
C PHE A 104 10.51 9.38 0.64
N GLU A 105 9.35 9.98 0.95
CA GLU A 105 8.80 10.03 2.31
C GLU A 105 8.54 8.65 2.94
N ILE A 106 8.35 7.61 2.14
CA ILE A 106 8.21 6.24 2.64
C ILE A 106 9.47 5.41 2.36
N LEU A 107 10.10 5.55 1.20
CA LEU A 107 11.24 4.72 0.80
C LEU A 107 12.47 4.94 1.70
N ARG A 108 12.65 6.13 2.26
CA ARG A 108 13.72 6.42 3.24
C ARG A 108 13.66 5.54 4.50
N TYR A 109 12.52 4.92 4.78
CA TYR A 109 12.34 3.98 5.90
C TYR A 109 12.53 2.52 5.52
N LEU A 110 12.92 2.23 4.27
CA LEU A 110 13.16 0.85 3.82
C LEU A 110 14.14 0.05 4.71
N PRO A 111 15.19 0.64 5.30
CA PRO A 111 16.07 -0.08 6.22
C PRO A 111 15.35 -0.67 7.45
N LEU A 112 14.21 -0.10 7.89
CA LEU A 112 13.43 -0.68 8.98
C LEU A 112 12.84 -2.05 8.63
N MET A 113 12.72 -2.37 7.34
CA MET A 113 12.26 -3.70 6.91
C MET A 113 13.24 -4.84 7.29
N GLU A 114 14.43 -4.53 7.74
CA GLU A 114 15.36 -5.50 8.34
C GLU A 114 14.94 -5.89 9.77
N GLN A 115 14.14 -5.07 10.43
CA GLN A 115 13.70 -5.25 11.81
C GLN A 115 12.23 -5.63 11.96
N VAL A 116 11.39 -5.31 10.96
CA VAL A 116 9.95 -5.55 10.98
C VAL A 116 9.44 -6.04 9.61
N ASP A 117 8.24 -6.56 9.58
CA ASP A 117 7.60 -7.06 8.35
C ASP A 117 6.71 -6.02 7.67
N VAL A 118 6.27 -4.99 8.42
CA VAL A 118 5.37 -3.95 7.93
C VAL A 118 5.84 -2.59 8.44
N VAL A 119 6.00 -1.61 7.54
CA VAL A 119 6.26 -0.20 7.91
C VAL A 119 5.05 0.64 7.53
N ILE A 120 4.42 1.26 8.53
CA ILE A 120 3.15 1.97 8.42
C ILE A 120 3.38 3.47 8.57
N PRO A 121 3.21 4.28 7.51
CA PRO A 121 3.34 5.72 7.62
C PRO A 121 2.12 6.34 8.28
N PHE A 122 2.32 7.30 9.17
CA PHE A 122 1.27 8.15 9.72
C PHE A 122 1.49 9.62 9.37
N VAL A 123 0.42 10.33 9.08
CA VAL A 123 0.50 11.73 8.66
C VAL A 123 0.87 12.61 9.85
N TYR A 124 2.09 13.15 9.83
CA TYR A 124 2.61 14.04 10.87
C TYR A 124 1.98 15.44 10.78
N ASN A 125 1.90 16.00 9.59
CA ASN A 125 1.39 17.36 9.32
C ASN A 125 -0.11 17.39 8.95
N ALA A 126 -0.97 16.74 9.74
CA ALA A 126 -2.40 16.58 9.43
C ALA A 126 -3.17 17.91 9.25
N ASN A 127 -2.59 19.04 9.69
CA ASN A 127 -3.15 20.40 9.55
C ASN A 127 -3.23 20.88 8.09
N VAL A 128 -2.51 20.28 7.15
CA VAL A 128 -2.66 20.55 5.69
C VAL A 128 -4.01 20.09 5.14
N ARG A 129 -4.73 19.23 5.90
CA ARG A 129 -6.09 18.75 5.54
C ARG A 129 -7.17 19.58 6.18
N SER A 130 -8.34 19.68 5.51
CA SER A 130 -9.50 20.36 6.07
C SER A 130 -9.95 19.72 7.40
N LEU A 131 -10.53 20.52 8.28
CA LEU A 131 -11.02 20.09 9.60
C LEU A 131 -12.02 18.91 9.47
N LYS A 132 -12.95 18.98 8.52
CA LYS A 132 -13.91 17.90 8.22
C LYS A 132 -13.22 16.59 7.89
N ARG A 133 -12.18 16.63 7.05
CA ARG A 133 -11.41 15.42 6.67
C ARG A 133 -10.60 14.87 7.84
N ARG A 134 -10.06 15.73 8.69
CA ARG A 134 -9.35 15.35 9.91
C ARG A 134 -10.27 14.63 10.91
N LEU A 135 -11.48 15.20 11.13
CA LEU A 135 -12.46 14.60 12.04
C LEU A 135 -12.94 13.25 11.53
N LEU A 136 -13.27 13.13 10.23
CA LEU A 136 -13.68 11.88 9.61
C LEU A 136 -12.57 10.80 9.73
N SER A 137 -11.32 11.20 9.50
CA SER A 137 -10.17 10.28 9.65
C SER A 137 -9.97 9.83 11.10
N LYS A 138 -10.14 10.72 12.08
CA LYS A 138 -10.09 10.37 13.51
C LYS A 138 -11.18 9.39 13.90
N LEU A 139 -12.43 9.64 13.46
CA LEU A 139 -13.57 8.76 13.71
C LEU A 139 -13.35 7.38 13.09
N TYR A 140 -12.96 7.33 11.81
CA TYR A 140 -12.63 6.08 11.13
C TYR A 140 -11.57 5.27 11.88
N LYS A 141 -10.45 5.93 12.22
CA LYS A 141 -9.36 5.32 12.98
C LYS A 141 -9.86 4.77 14.33
N GLY A 142 -10.65 5.56 15.06
CA GLY A 142 -11.21 5.15 16.36
C GLY A 142 -12.08 3.91 16.25
N ILE A 143 -12.97 3.86 15.26
CA ILE A 143 -13.83 2.69 15.00
C ILE A 143 -12.99 1.46 14.72
N ILE A 144 -12.02 1.53 13.80
CA ILE A 144 -11.20 0.37 13.42
C ILE A 144 -10.34 -0.09 14.61
N ASN A 145 -9.66 0.82 15.30
CA ASN A 145 -8.82 0.47 16.45
C ASN A 145 -9.64 -0.22 17.55
N LEU A 146 -10.80 0.34 17.90
CA LEU A 146 -11.68 -0.24 18.91
C LEU A 146 -12.23 -1.61 18.48
N SER A 147 -12.71 -1.70 17.23
CA SER A 147 -13.32 -2.94 16.71
C SER A 147 -12.34 -4.10 16.61
N PHE A 148 -11.07 -3.83 16.35
CA PHE A 148 -10.06 -4.89 16.13
C PHE A 148 -8.98 -4.94 17.23
N GLY A 149 -9.11 -4.15 18.30
CA GLY A 149 -8.13 -4.11 19.40
C GLY A 149 -6.74 -3.73 18.90
N MET A 150 -6.63 -2.67 18.10
CA MET A 150 -5.39 -2.14 17.55
C MET A 150 -5.13 -0.72 18.04
N LEU A 151 -3.89 -0.23 17.86
CA LEU A 151 -3.49 1.13 18.27
C LEU A 151 -2.72 1.81 17.13
N LEU A 152 -3.26 1.77 15.91
CA LEU A 152 -2.63 2.41 14.76
C LEU A 152 -2.95 3.91 14.69
N ASN A 153 -1.93 4.71 14.34
CA ASN A 153 -2.08 6.15 14.13
C ASN A 153 -2.70 6.50 12.77
N TYR A 154 -2.52 5.63 11.76
CA TYR A 154 -3.06 5.83 10.41
C TYR A 154 -3.19 4.51 9.66
N MET A 155 -4.15 4.39 8.72
CA MET A 155 -4.46 3.13 8.05
C MET A 155 -4.55 3.24 6.52
N ASN A 156 -4.36 4.44 5.95
CA ASN A 156 -4.58 4.69 4.51
C ASN A 156 -3.38 5.40 3.87
N GLY A 157 -2.17 4.92 4.15
CA GLY A 157 -0.93 5.48 3.60
C GLY A 157 -0.24 4.54 2.62
N THR A 158 0.94 4.96 2.18
CA THR A 158 1.87 4.16 1.37
C THR A 158 2.63 3.17 2.26
N VAL A 159 1.96 2.10 2.72
CA VAL A 159 2.57 1.09 3.61
C VAL A 159 3.55 0.21 2.86
N MET A 160 4.70 -0.09 3.46
CA MET A 160 5.61 -1.11 2.95
C MET A 160 5.33 -2.46 3.64
N TYR A 161 5.28 -3.51 2.85
CA TYR A 161 5.06 -4.87 3.29
C TYR A 161 6.17 -5.78 2.79
N ARG A 162 6.64 -6.70 3.60
CA ARG A 162 7.45 -7.82 3.11
C ARG A 162 6.59 -8.72 2.23
N LYS A 163 7.08 -9.08 1.05
CA LYS A 163 6.29 -9.86 0.07
C LYS A 163 5.83 -11.19 0.63
N CYS A 164 6.68 -11.92 1.35
CA CYS A 164 6.31 -13.22 1.93
C CYS A 164 5.17 -13.14 2.96
N VAL A 165 4.91 -11.96 3.56
CA VAL A 165 3.74 -11.72 4.41
C VAL A 165 2.47 -11.68 3.56
N LEU A 166 2.52 -10.95 2.44
CA LEU A 166 1.40 -10.78 1.52
C LEU A 166 1.00 -12.09 0.84
N ASP A 167 1.96 -12.96 0.54
CA ASP A 167 1.72 -14.26 -0.09
C ASP A 167 0.84 -15.19 0.79
N ASN A 168 0.78 -14.93 2.10
CA ASN A 168 -0.03 -15.69 3.06
C ASN A 168 -1.35 -15.00 3.46
N ILE A 169 -1.70 -13.89 2.83
CA ILE A 169 -2.91 -13.13 3.13
C ILE A 169 -3.88 -13.22 1.94
N ASP A 170 -5.13 -13.60 2.20
CA ASP A 170 -6.22 -13.52 1.23
C ASP A 170 -6.91 -12.15 1.34
N LEU A 171 -6.71 -11.27 0.34
CA LEU A 171 -7.34 -9.96 0.27
C LEU A 171 -8.67 -10.05 -0.46
N LYS A 172 -9.74 -9.57 0.17
CA LYS A 172 -11.11 -9.58 -0.37
C LYS A 172 -11.58 -8.22 -0.87
N ALA A 173 -11.16 -7.13 -0.22
CA ALA A 173 -11.58 -5.79 -0.58
C ALA A 173 -10.85 -5.29 -1.83
N ARG A 174 -11.61 -4.96 -2.89
CA ARG A 174 -11.08 -4.38 -4.13
C ARG A 174 -11.07 -2.84 -4.12
N GLY A 175 -11.86 -2.21 -3.25
CA GLY A 175 -11.95 -0.75 -3.10
C GLY A 175 -11.03 -0.20 -2.01
N PHE A 176 -11.31 1.02 -1.54
CA PHE A 176 -10.47 1.76 -0.58
C PHE A 176 -10.26 1.09 0.79
N PHE A 177 -11.03 0.07 1.15
CA PHE A 177 -10.87 -0.66 2.40
C PHE A 177 -9.72 -1.68 2.38
N TYR A 178 -9.16 -2.03 1.21
CA TYR A 178 -8.12 -3.05 1.04
C TYR A 178 -6.92 -2.86 1.98
N GLN A 179 -6.46 -1.63 2.11
CA GLN A 179 -5.31 -1.28 2.96
C GLN A 179 -5.59 -1.58 4.44
N THR A 180 -6.76 -1.16 4.91
CA THR A 180 -7.20 -1.43 6.29
C THR A 180 -7.37 -2.93 6.52
N GLU A 181 -7.94 -3.67 5.55
CA GLU A 181 -8.04 -5.12 5.61
C GLU A 181 -6.67 -5.79 5.74
N LEU A 182 -5.69 -5.37 4.93
CA LEU A 182 -4.32 -5.90 5.00
C LEU A 182 -3.70 -5.66 6.37
N LEU A 183 -3.77 -4.43 6.88
CA LEU A 183 -3.23 -4.08 8.19
C LEU A 183 -3.86 -4.91 9.30
N ILE A 184 -5.20 -5.03 9.32
CA ILE A 184 -5.90 -5.85 10.29
C ILE A 184 -5.38 -7.30 10.23
N LYS A 185 -5.28 -7.89 9.05
CA LYS A 185 -4.82 -9.27 8.89
C LYS A 185 -3.35 -9.44 9.26
N CYS A 186 -2.46 -8.52 8.88
CA CYS A 186 -1.06 -8.58 9.29
C CYS A 186 -0.90 -8.53 10.82
N LEU A 187 -1.54 -7.57 11.47
CA LEU A 187 -1.40 -7.38 12.92
C LEU A 187 -2.07 -8.50 13.71
N LYS A 188 -3.23 -8.99 13.28
CA LYS A 188 -3.91 -10.14 13.92
C LYS A 188 -3.15 -11.46 13.76
N ASN A 189 -2.36 -11.60 12.70
CA ASN A 189 -1.44 -12.72 12.54
C ASN A 189 -0.16 -12.58 13.38
N GLY A 190 0.07 -11.43 14.03
CA GLY A 190 1.21 -11.19 14.90
C GLY A 190 2.48 -10.73 14.20
N TYR A 191 2.40 -10.28 12.93
CA TYR A 191 3.57 -9.72 12.25
C TYR A 191 4.05 -8.43 12.92
N MET A 192 5.36 -8.30 13.06
CA MET A 192 6.01 -7.11 13.62
C MET A 192 5.89 -5.93 12.67
N TYR A 193 5.59 -4.76 13.23
CA TYR A 193 5.44 -3.52 12.47
C TYR A 193 6.10 -2.34 13.16
N ALA A 194 6.40 -1.30 12.38
CA ALA A 194 6.82 0.01 12.88
C ALA A 194 5.93 1.10 12.28
N GLU A 195 5.57 2.11 13.06
CA GLU A 195 4.92 3.32 12.57
C GLU A 195 5.93 4.43 12.37
N VAL A 196 5.90 5.12 11.22
CA VAL A 196 6.85 6.15 10.85
C VAL A 196 6.15 7.45 10.45
N PRO A 197 6.72 8.63 10.75
CA PRO A 197 6.13 9.90 10.34
C PRO A 197 6.23 10.08 8.82
N TYR A 198 5.15 10.60 8.23
CA TYR A 198 5.02 10.88 6.80
C TYR A 198 4.53 12.30 6.61
N ILE A 199 5.21 13.07 5.75
CA ILE A 199 4.82 14.43 5.41
C ILE A 199 3.94 14.42 4.17
N LEU A 200 2.71 14.94 4.29
CA LEU A 200 1.81 15.13 3.17
C LEU A 200 2.12 16.44 2.46
N LYS A 201 2.32 16.41 1.15
CA LYS A 201 2.33 17.61 0.32
C LYS A 201 0.90 18.19 0.25
N LYS A 202 0.81 19.51 0.16
CA LYS A 202 -0.49 20.18 -0.03
C LYS A 202 -1.06 19.75 -1.38
N ARG A 203 -2.28 19.26 -1.38
CA ARG A 203 -2.95 18.82 -2.61
C ARG A 203 -3.08 20.00 -3.57
N GLY A 204 -2.75 19.77 -4.83
CA GLY A 204 -3.05 20.71 -5.90
C GLY A 204 -4.57 20.87 -6.14
N THR A 205 -5.02 20.82 -7.35
CA THR A 205 -6.45 20.88 -7.74
C THR A 205 -7.00 19.46 -7.88
N GLY A 206 -8.19 19.19 -7.34
CA GLY A 206 -8.93 17.92 -7.52
C GLY A 206 -9.72 17.45 -6.30
N GLY A 207 -10.89 16.84 -6.56
CA GLY A 207 -11.75 16.24 -5.53
C GLY A 207 -11.31 14.84 -5.13
N SER A 208 -11.44 14.46 -3.86
CA SER A 208 -11.13 13.11 -3.40
C SER A 208 -12.21 12.11 -3.83
N LYS A 209 -11.87 11.15 -4.69
CA LYS A 209 -12.78 10.05 -5.07
C LYS A 209 -13.15 9.14 -3.87
N ALA A 210 -12.37 9.17 -2.80
CA ALA A 210 -12.56 8.34 -1.61
C ALA A 210 -13.78 8.72 -0.73
N THR A 211 -14.32 9.93 -0.87
CA THR A 211 -15.43 10.43 -0.06
C THR A 211 -16.79 10.37 -0.75
N THR A 212 -16.90 9.67 -1.87
CA THR A 212 -18.18 9.46 -2.56
C THR A 212 -19.05 8.46 -1.79
N LEU A 213 -20.37 8.57 -1.91
CA LEU A 213 -21.32 7.66 -1.26
C LEU A 213 -21.05 6.19 -1.62
N LYS A 214 -20.73 5.93 -2.90
CA LYS A 214 -20.34 4.59 -3.39
C LYS A 214 -19.10 4.06 -2.68
N SER A 215 -18.07 4.91 -2.47
CA SER A 215 -16.85 4.54 -1.75
C SER A 215 -17.12 4.24 -0.28
N LEU A 216 -17.96 5.04 0.38
CA LEU A 216 -18.35 4.85 1.79
C LEU A 216 -19.11 3.52 1.99
N LEU A 217 -20.05 3.20 1.10
CA LEU A 217 -20.75 1.90 1.12
C LEU A 217 -19.79 0.73 0.91
N GLY A 218 -18.82 0.88 -0.01
CA GLY A 218 -17.76 -0.10 -0.22
C GLY A 218 -16.89 -0.30 1.03
N VAL A 219 -16.52 0.77 1.72
CA VAL A 219 -15.77 0.72 2.99
C VAL A 219 -16.58 0.01 4.07
N MET A 220 -17.87 0.32 4.21
CA MET A 220 -18.75 -0.33 5.20
C MET A 220 -18.89 -1.82 4.92
N ARG A 221 -19.11 -2.20 3.66
CA ARG A 221 -19.20 -3.62 3.27
C ARG A 221 -17.88 -4.36 3.58
N GLY A 222 -16.73 -3.75 3.24
CA GLY A 222 -15.41 -4.31 3.55
C GLY A 222 -15.22 -4.48 5.07
N TYR A 223 -15.57 -3.48 5.86
CA TYR A 223 -15.53 -3.53 7.32
C TYR A 223 -16.34 -4.72 7.89
N LEU A 224 -17.60 -4.86 7.48
CA LEU A 224 -18.46 -5.96 7.94
C LEU A 224 -17.90 -7.33 7.52
N THR A 225 -17.36 -7.44 6.30
CA THR A 225 -16.76 -8.68 5.81
C THR A 225 -15.54 -9.07 6.64
N VAL A 226 -14.66 -8.11 6.98
CA VAL A 226 -13.48 -8.38 7.79
C VAL A 226 -13.85 -8.66 9.24
N MET A 227 -14.83 -7.94 9.81
CA MET A 227 -15.38 -8.23 11.15
C MET A 227 -15.88 -9.68 11.22
N ALA A 228 -16.71 -10.11 10.27
CA ALA A 228 -17.18 -11.49 10.21
C ALA A 228 -16.02 -12.49 10.06
N SER A 229 -15.03 -12.19 9.23
CA SER A 229 -13.84 -13.04 9.04
C SER A 229 -13.01 -13.18 10.32
N VAL A 230 -12.83 -12.10 11.07
CA VAL A 230 -11.98 -12.07 12.28
C VAL A 230 -12.67 -12.73 13.47
N TYR A 231 -13.97 -12.50 13.64
CA TYR A 231 -14.69 -12.91 14.86
C TYR A 231 -15.60 -14.14 14.70
N LEU A 232 -16.10 -14.40 13.49
CA LEU A 232 -16.97 -15.54 13.20
C LEU A 232 -16.30 -16.61 12.33
N GLY A 233 -15.18 -16.27 11.69
CA GLY A 233 -14.40 -17.21 10.86
C GLY A 233 -13.57 -18.17 11.72
N LYS A 234 -13.31 -19.38 11.19
CA LYS A 234 -12.28 -20.25 11.76
C LYS A 234 -10.93 -19.55 11.62
N LYS A 235 -10.43 -18.97 12.73
CA LYS A 235 -9.11 -18.31 12.93
C LYS A 235 -8.52 -17.64 11.68
N VAL A 236 -8.36 -16.32 11.72
CA VAL A 236 -7.52 -15.52 10.79
C VAL A 236 -6.04 -15.95 10.85
N ASN A 237 -5.71 -16.97 11.60
CA ASN A 237 -4.36 -17.49 11.78
C ASN A 237 -3.85 -18.13 10.49
N GLY A 238 -3.52 -17.30 9.51
CA GLY A 238 -2.49 -17.65 8.56
C GLY A 238 -1.23 -17.98 9.36
N ARG A 239 -0.53 -19.05 9.01
CA ARG A 239 0.79 -19.32 9.61
C ARG A 239 1.69 -18.13 9.31
N ILE A 240 2.40 -17.60 10.31
CA ILE A 240 3.46 -16.62 10.08
C ILE A 240 4.40 -17.21 9.04
N SER A 241 4.70 -16.43 7.99
CA SER A 241 5.63 -16.86 6.95
C SER A 241 6.98 -17.17 7.56
N PRO A 242 7.58 -18.34 7.30
CA PRO A 242 8.89 -18.70 7.85
C PRO A 242 10.00 -17.75 7.39
N ASP A 243 9.83 -17.09 6.25
CA ASP A 243 10.78 -16.11 5.68
C ASP A 243 10.56 -14.68 6.23
N SER A 244 9.62 -14.49 7.15
CA SER A 244 9.35 -13.18 7.76
C SER A 244 10.36 -12.87 8.86
N VAL A 245 10.62 -11.58 9.07
CA VAL A 245 11.45 -11.11 10.21
C VAL A 245 10.85 -11.55 11.54
N THR A 246 9.51 -11.50 11.66
CA THR A 246 8.80 -12.00 12.83
C THR A 246 9.16 -13.45 13.14
N ALA A 247 9.12 -14.35 12.14
CA ALA A 247 9.44 -15.76 12.34
C ALA A 247 10.90 -15.97 12.74
N LEU A 248 11.82 -15.24 12.10
CA LEU A 248 13.25 -15.33 12.39
C LEU A 248 13.54 -14.89 13.83
N LYS A 249 13.00 -13.74 14.26
CA LYS A 249 13.17 -13.26 15.65
C LYS A 249 12.50 -14.16 16.68
N MET A 250 11.35 -14.74 16.37
CA MET A 250 10.71 -15.73 17.27
C MET A 250 11.57 -16.99 17.42
N LYS A 251 12.31 -17.40 16.39
CA LYS A 251 13.24 -18.53 16.48
C LYS A 251 14.45 -18.17 17.35
N GLU A 252 15.08 -17.03 17.10
CA GLU A 252 16.20 -16.54 17.92
C GLU A 252 15.86 -16.52 19.41
N LEU A 253 14.65 -16.02 19.77
CA LEU A 253 14.18 -15.98 21.17
C LEU A 253 13.89 -17.36 21.80
N ARG A 254 13.71 -18.41 20.99
CA ARG A 254 13.52 -19.78 21.51
C ARG A 254 14.83 -20.53 21.69
N ASP A 255 15.85 -20.11 20.95
CA ASP A 255 17.17 -20.72 20.96
C ASP A 255 18.09 -20.08 22.04
N CYS A 256 17.62 -19.00 22.71
CA CYS A 256 18.22 -18.38 23.91
C CYS A 256 17.61 -18.94 25.19
#